data_b3e9baf8192204eeb4553d5826e8a6cf
#
_entry.id   b3e9baf8192204eeb4553d5826e8a6cf
#
_cell.length_a   1.000
_cell.length_b   1.000
_cell.length_c   1.000
_cell.angle_alpha   90.00
_cell.angle_beta   90.00
_cell.angle_gamma   90.00
#
_symmetry.space_group_name_H-M   'P 1'
#
loop_
_entity.id
_entity.type
_entity.pdbx_description
1 polymer ?
#
loop_
_entity_poly.entity_id
_entity_poly.type
_entity_poly.pdbx_seq_one_letter_code
_entity_poly.pdbx_strand_id
1 'polypeptide(L)'
;MLTVNRSWITYYYKQRFGITEGQLGTIFSSTSLVQAASVLVAASIARRIGNIKTMVFTHLPSSICLALIGIPNSFTLAVMLLVLRSSTQSMDAAPRSAFLAAVVLPQERTAVMGIVNVVKTASQSLGPFITGILVKHRLFWVAFLMAGSLKAVYDLGLLVTFVRRKPQVEHEGSRDGEQQTPA
;
A
#
# COMPACT_ATOMS: atom_id res chain seq x y z
N MET A 1 -8.72 3.66 -2.11
CA MET A 1 -7.34 4.16 -2.17
C MET A 1 -7.09 4.77 -3.53
N LEU A 2 -6.98 6.09 -3.63
CA LEU A 2 -6.59 6.81 -4.85
C LEU A 2 -5.12 6.49 -5.14
N THR A 3 -4.87 5.47 -5.93
CA THR A 3 -3.51 5.18 -6.40
C THR A 3 -3.30 5.91 -7.72
N VAL A 4 -2.30 6.78 -7.76
CA VAL A 4 -1.80 7.30 -9.05
C VAL A 4 -1.36 6.08 -9.87
N ASN A 5 -2.07 5.81 -10.95
CA ASN A 5 -1.85 4.64 -11.78
C ASN A 5 -0.45 4.69 -12.42
N ARG A 6 0.14 3.52 -12.69
CA ARG A 6 1.43 3.41 -13.39
C ARG A 6 1.46 4.24 -14.68
N SER A 7 0.34 4.32 -15.39
CA SER A 7 0.22 5.11 -16.62
C SER A 7 0.53 6.60 -16.41
N TRP A 8 0.06 7.20 -15.31
CA TRP A 8 0.34 8.62 -15.00
C TRP A 8 1.77 8.86 -14.55
N ILE A 9 2.36 7.91 -13.84
CA ILE A 9 3.79 7.94 -13.48
C ILE A 9 4.63 7.86 -14.74
N THR A 10 4.32 6.94 -15.66
CA THR A 10 4.96 6.81 -16.96
C THR A 10 4.90 8.11 -17.75
N TYR A 11 3.70 8.69 -17.85
CA TYR A 11 3.47 9.95 -18.57
C TYR A 11 4.28 11.10 -17.92
N TYR A 12 4.27 11.23 -16.59
CA TYR A 12 5.05 12.23 -15.87
C TYR A 12 6.55 12.10 -16.13
N TYR A 13 7.11 10.90 -16.07
CA TYR A 13 8.53 10.67 -16.31
C TYR A 13 8.94 10.97 -17.76
N LYS A 14 8.11 10.59 -18.74
CA LYS A 14 8.34 10.93 -20.14
C LYS A 14 8.34 12.45 -20.36
N GLN A 15 7.34 13.13 -19.82
CA GLN A 15 7.18 14.57 -20.05
C GLN A 15 8.21 15.41 -19.29
N ARG A 16 8.59 14.99 -18.08
CA ARG A 16 9.50 15.75 -17.23
C ARG A 16 10.97 15.52 -17.56
N PHE A 17 11.34 14.30 -17.87
CA PHE A 17 12.73 13.87 -18.01
C PHE A 17 13.09 13.42 -19.43
N GLY A 18 12.13 13.40 -20.38
CA GLY A 18 12.36 13.04 -21.78
C GLY A 18 12.86 11.59 -21.98
N ILE A 19 12.56 10.68 -21.05
CA ILE A 19 13.06 9.30 -21.08
C ILE A 19 12.36 8.44 -22.13
N THR A 20 13.12 7.50 -22.70
CA THR A 20 12.61 6.56 -23.71
C THR A 20 11.76 5.45 -23.09
N GLU A 21 10.95 4.77 -23.92
CA GLU A 21 10.16 3.62 -23.45
C GLU A 21 11.00 2.46 -22.95
N GLY A 22 12.17 2.24 -23.59
CA GLY A 22 13.12 1.22 -23.14
C GLY A 22 13.67 1.49 -21.74
N GLN A 23 14.05 2.74 -21.45
CA GLN A 23 14.48 3.15 -20.11
C GLN A 23 13.39 3.00 -19.06
N LEU A 24 12.15 3.35 -19.40
CA LEU A 24 10.98 3.10 -18.55
C LEU A 24 10.79 1.61 -18.28
N GLY A 25 10.89 0.78 -19.30
CA GLY A 25 10.81 -0.67 -19.19
C GLY A 25 11.85 -1.22 -18.21
N THR A 26 13.09 -0.77 -18.32
CA THR A 26 14.19 -1.18 -17.42
C THR A 26 13.91 -0.76 -15.98
N ILE A 27 13.46 0.49 -15.74
CA ILE A 27 13.12 0.98 -14.41
C ILE A 27 11.98 0.15 -13.80
N PHE A 28 10.91 -0.10 -14.56
CA PHE A 28 9.79 -0.88 -14.05
C PHE A 28 10.12 -2.35 -13.81
N SER A 29 10.96 -2.96 -14.66
CA SER A 29 11.45 -4.33 -14.45
C SER A 29 12.28 -4.45 -13.19
N SER A 30 13.26 -3.56 -13.01
CA SER A 30 14.08 -3.50 -11.80
C SER A 30 13.22 -3.26 -10.55
N THR A 31 12.27 -2.33 -10.64
CA THR A 31 11.33 -2.06 -9.55
C THR A 31 10.48 -3.29 -9.20
N SER A 32 10.05 -4.07 -10.18
CA SER A 32 9.26 -5.29 -9.98
C SER A 32 10.05 -6.39 -9.27
N LEU A 33 11.33 -6.54 -9.58
CA LEU A 33 12.22 -7.47 -8.87
C LEU A 33 12.41 -7.08 -7.40
N VAL A 34 12.66 -5.79 -7.14
CA VAL A 34 12.77 -5.27 -5.77
C VAL A 34 11.46 -5.44 -5.01
N GLN A 35 10.30 -5.23 -5.66
CA GLN A 35 8.99 -5.48 -5.08
C GLN A 35 8.81 -6.94 -4.66
N ALA A 36 9.18 -7.90 -5.51
CA ALA A 36 9.06 -9.32 -5.20
C ALA A 36 9.91 -9.70 -3.97
N ALA A 37 11.16 -9.24 -3.92
CA ALA A 37 12.02 -9.43 -2.76
C ALA A 37 11.44 -8.78 -1.48
N SER A 38 10.88 -7.58 -1.59
CA SER A 38 10.29 -6.84 -0.47
C SER A 38 9.11 -7.56 0.17
N VAL A 39 8.28 -8.28 -0.61
CA VAL A 39 7.16 -9.07 -0.09
C VAL A 39 7.64 -10.20 0.83
N LEU A 40 8.75 -10.86 0.50
CA LEU A 40 9.33 -11.90 1.36
C LEU A 40 9.82 -11.33 2.69
N VAL A 41 10.45 -10.17 2.65
CA VAL A 41 10.90 -9.45 3.86
C VAL A 41 9.71 -9.03 4.72
N ALA A 42 8.64 -8.55 4.10
CA ALA A 42 7.42 -8.14 4.80
C ALA A 42 6.78 -9.27 5.60
N ALA A 43 6.74 -10.48 5.05
CA ALA A 43 6.21 -11.65 5.75
C ALA A 43 7.03 -11.99 7.01
N SER A 44 8.33 -11.79 6.98
CA SER A 44 9.22 -11.98 8.13
C SER A 44 9.03 -10.91 9.20
N ILE A 45 8.87 -9.66 8.79
CA ILE A 45 8.60 -8.52 9.69
C ILE A 45 7.22 -8.69 10.35
N ALA A 46 6.18 -9.06 9.59
CA ALA A 46 4.83 -9.23 10.10
C ALA A 46 4.74 -10.29 11.21
N ARG A 47 5.55 -11.35 11.12
CA ARG A 47 5.65 -12.37 12.17
C ARG A 47 6.27 -11.86 13.47
N ARG A 48 7.13 -10.82 13.40
CA ARG A 48 7.83 -10.28 14.57
C ARG A 48 7.07 -9.16 15.29
N ILE A 49 6.51 -8.23 14.52
CA ILE A 49 5.89 -7.00 15.06
C ILE A 49 4.37 -6.96 14.92
N GLY A 50 3.79 -7.98 14.27
CA GLY A 50 2.35 -8.08 14.01
C GLY A 50 1.90 -7.41 12.72
N ASN A 51 0.76 -7.88 12.18
CA ASN A 51 0.27 -7.47 10.87
C ASN A 51 -0.04 -5.98 10.77
N ILE A 52 -0.72 -5.41 11.79
CA ILE A 52 -1.18 -4.01 11.76
C ILE A 52 0.01 -3.04 11.78
N LYS A 53 0.97 -3.28 12.69
CA LYS A 53 2.17 -2.43 12.78
C LYS A 53 2.99 -2.50 11.49
N THR A 54 3.13 -3.70 10.92
CA THR A 54 3.83 -3.88 9.64
C THR A 54 3.14 -3.12 8.52
N MET A 55 1.81 -3.21 8.40
CA MET A 55 1.03 -2.47 7.41
C MET A 55 1.31 -0.97 7.46
N VAL A 56 1.21 -0.37 8.64
CA VAL A 56 1.43 1.08 8.79
C VAL A 56 2.89 1.46 8.55
N PHE A 57 3.82 0.69 9.12
CA PHE A 57 5.26 0.98 9.01
C PHE A 57 5.78 0.89 7.58
N THR A 58 5.20 0.02 6.75
CA THR A 58 5.57 -0.10 5.33
C THR A 58 4.80 0.89 4.45
N HIS A 59 3.56 1.20 4.80
CA HIS A 59 2.69 2.05 3.99
C HIS A 59 3.00 3.55 4.13
N LEU A 60 3.36 3.99 5.33
CA LEU A 60 3.63 5.39 5.62
C LEU A 60 4.82 5.95 4.82
N PRO A 61 5.99 5.26 4.75
CA PRO A 61 7.07 5.68 3.85
C PRO A 61 6.65 5.73 2.38
N SER A 62 5.84 4.74 1.93
CA SER A 62 5.31 4.73 0.56
C SER A 62 4.44 5.95 0.26
N SER A 63 3.65 6.42 1.23
CA SER A 63 2.78 7.59 1.10
C SER A 63 3.60 8.88 1.01
N ILE A 64 4.63 9.00 1.84
CA ILE A 64 5.57 10.13 1.83
C ILE A 64 6.34 10.17 0.50
N CYS A 65 6.89 9.04 0.05
CA CYS A 65 7.58 8.96 -1.24
C CYS A 65 6.66 9.35 -2.39
N LEU A 66 5.38 8.93 -2.37
CA LEU A 66 4.41 9.31 -3.39
C LEU A 66 4.17 10.83 -3.42
N ALA A 67 4.01 11.46 -2.26
CA ALA A 67 3.83 12.91 -2.16
C ALA A 67 5.05 13.67 -2.71
N LEU A 68 6.25 13.12 -2.49
CA LEU A 68 7.50 13.76 -2.87
C LEU A 68 7.91 13.53 -4.33
N ILE A 69 7.38 12.52 -5.04
CA ILE A 69 7.78 12.17 -6.41
C ILE A 69 7.66 13.36 -7.38
N GLY A 70 6.67 14.26 -7.17
CA GLY A 70 6.43 15.41 -8.02
C GLY A 70 7.37 16.60 -7.82
N ILE A 71 8.20 16.59 -6.77
CA ILE A 71 9.01 17.74 -6.36
C ILE A 71 10.42 17.75 -6.99
N PRO A 72 11.16 16.62 -7.06
CA PRO A 72 12.54 16.63 -7.52
C PRO A 72 12.72 17.04 -8.97
N ASN A 73 13.73 17.85 -9.22
CA ASN A 73 14.21 18.16 -10.57
C ASN A 73 15.26 17.15 -11.07
N SER A 74 15.77 16.30 -10.17
CA SER A 74 16.76 15.26 -10.49
C SER A 74 16.05 13.94 -10.85
N PHE A 75 16.40 13.41 -12.02
CA PHE A 75 15.90 12.09 -12.50
C PHE A 75 16.25 10.96 -11.52
N THR A 76 17.51 10.92 -11.06
CA THR A 76 17.98 9.88 -10.13
C THR A 76 17.18 9.86 -8.83
N LEU A 77 16.92 11.05 -8.24
CA LEU A 77 16.15 11.15 -7.01
C LEU A 77 14.68 10.72 -7.22
N ALA A 78 14.08 11.10 -8.35
CA ALA A 78 12.73 10.68 -8.72
C ALA A 78 12.65 9.15 -8.87
N VAL A 79 13.61 8.51 -9.53
CA VAL A 79 13.68 7.05 -9.66
C VAL A 79 13.88 6.36 -8.30
N MET A 80 14.77 6.89 -7.45
CA MET A 80 14.96 6.37 -6.09
C MET A 80 13.65 6.41 -5.27
N LEU A 81 12.92 7.52 -5.32
CA LEU A 81 11.63 7.64 -4.65
C LEU A 81 10.59 6.66 -5.23
N LEU A 82 10.61 6.43 -6.54
CA LEU A 82 9.72 5.46 -7.19
C LEU A 82 10.01 4.02 -6.73
N VAL A 83 11.29 3.62 -6.71
CA VAL A 83 11.71 2.29 -6.25
C VAL A 83 11.36 2.09 -4.78
N LEU A 84 11.70 3.04 -3.92
CA LEU A 84 11.41 2.98 -2.48
C LEU A 84 9.90 2.91 -2.22
N ARG A 85 9.11 3.76 -2.90
CA ARG A 85 7.65 3.71 -2.84
C ARG A 85 7.11 2.35 -3.25
N SER A 86 7.58 1.83 -4.36
CA SER A 86 7.09 0.57 -4.93
C SER A 86 7.41 -0.62 -4.02
N SER A 87 8.60 -0.67 -3.45
CA SER A 87 9.03 -1.70 -2.52
C SER A 87 8.17 -1.71 -1.25
N THR A 88 8.03 -0.55 -0.62
CA THR A 88 7.28 -0.40 0.62
C THR A 88 5.77 -0.59 0.42
N GLN A 89 5.23 -0.22 -0.74
CA GLN A 89 3.82 -0.43 -1.06
C GLN A 89 3.45 -1.90 -1.22
N SER A 90 4.33 -2.73 -1.76
CA SER A 90 4.06 -4.17 -1.96
C SER A 90 4.16 -4.97 -0.67
N MET A 91 4.91 -4.48 0.31
CA MET A 91 5.06 -5.12 1.62
C MET A 91 3.73 -5.17 2.43
N ASP A 92 2.76 -4.34 2.10
CA ASP A 92 1.44 -4.28 2.75
C ASP A 92 0.50 -5.45 2.37
N ALA A 93 0.69 -6.06 1.21
CA ALA A 93 -0.30 -6.98 0.65
C ALA A 93 -0.54 -8.23 1.51
N ALA A 94 0.52 -8.88 1.98
CA ALA A 94 0.44 -10.09 2.79
C ALA A 94 -0.09 -9.82 4.22
N PRO A 95 0.43 -8.84 4.98
CA PRO A 95 -0.11 -8.50 6.30
C PRO A 95 -1.57 -8.09 6.27
N ARG A 96 -2.01 -7.36 5.24
CA ARG A 96 -3.40 -6.93 5.07
C ARG A 96 -4.34 -8.11 4.87
N SER A 97 -4.00 -9.03 3.97
CA SER A 97 -4.83 -10.20 3.72
C SER A 97 -4.91 -11.11 4.95
N ALA A 98 -3.80 -11.30 5.67
CA ALA A 98 -3.77 -12.05 6.91
C ALA A 98 -4.63 -11.39 8.01
N PHE A 99 -4.54 -10.05 8.14
CA PHE A 99 -5.36 -9.30 9.09
C PHE A 99 -6.86 -9.43 8.77
N LEU A 100 -7.27 -9.22 7.52
CA LEU A 100 -8.67 -9.37 7.11
C LEU A 100 -9.18 -10.80 7.34
N ALA A 101 -8.35 -11.80 7.05
CA ALA A 101 -8.70 -13.19 7.30
C ALA A 101 -8.87 -13.52 8.80
N ALA A 102 -8.15 -12.83 9.69
CA ALA A 102 -8.25 -13.05 11.13
C ALA A 102 -9.44 -12.33 11.77
N VAL A 103 -9.86 -11.18 11.21
CA VAL A 103 -10.94 -10.35 11.79
C VAL A 103 -12.32 -10.77 11.31
N VAL A 104 -12.42 -11.37 10.12
CA VAL A 104 -13.72 -11.72 9.49
C VAL A 104 -14.06 -13.17 9.77
N LEU A 105 -15.30 -13.42 10.19
CA LEU A 105 -15.85 -14.76 10.40
C LEU A 105 -15.70 -15.63 9.14
N PRO A 106 -15.35 -16.91 9.25
CA PRO A 106 -15.10 -17.79 8.10
C PRO A 106 -16.25 -17.81 7.09
N GLN A 107 -17.51 -17.77 7.56
CA GLN A 107 -18.71 -17.81 6.72
C GLN A 107 -18.89 -16.52 5.90
N GLU A 108 -18.45 -15.38 6.41
CA GLU A 108 -18.63 -14.06 5.79
C GLU A 108 -17.40 -13.60 5.00
N ARG A 109 -16.28 -14.32 5.11
CA ARG A 109 -14.99 -13.93 4.54
C ARG A 109 -15.07 -13.63 3.04
N THR A 110 -15.74 -14.48 2.28
CA THR A 110 -15.88 -14.30 0.82
C THR A 110 -16.67 -13.04 0.48
N ALA A 111 -17.78 -12.78 1.18
CA ALA A 111 -18.62 -11.61 0.96
C ALA A 111 -17.87 -10.31 1.32
N VAL A 112 -17.22 -10.27 2.48
CA VAL A 112 -16.45 -9.10 2.94
C VAL A 112 -15.27 -8.82 2.01
N MET A 113 -14.51 -9.84 1.61
CA MET A 113 -13.40 -9.68 0.66
C MET A 113 -13.90 -9.21 -0.71
N GLY A 114 -15.07 -9.69 -1.15
CA GLY A 114 -15.73 -9.20 -2.36
C GLY A 114 -16.06 -7.71 -2.29
N ILE A 115 -16.70 -7.26 -1.23
CA ILE A 115 -17.02 -5.84 -1.00
C ILE A 115 -15.75 -4.99 -0.96
N VAL A 116 -14.74 -5.41 -0.20
CA VAL A 116 -13.45 -4.70 -0.12
C VAL A 116 -12.81 -4.55 -1.50
N ASN A 117 -12.84 -5.60 -2.34
CA ASN A 117 -12.31 -5.56 -3.69
C ASN A 117 -13.12 -4.63 -4.60
N VAL A 118 -14.44 -4.63 -4.52
CA VAL A 118 -15.31 -3.72 -5.31
C VAL A 118 -15.01 -2.27 -4.94
N VAL A 119 -15.00 -1.93 -3.64
CA VAL A 119 -14.69 -0.58 -3.17
C VAL A 119 -13.29 -0.16 -3.59
N LYS A 120 -12.30 -1.05 -3.50
CA LYS A 120 -10.93 -0.81 -3.94
C LYS A 120 -10.88 -0.52 -5.44
N THR A 121 -11.55 -1.32 -6.27
CA THR A 121 -11.57 -1.16 -7.73
C THR A 121 -12.26 0.14 -8.13
N ALA A 122 -13.42 0.45 -7.54
CA ALA A 122 -14.12 1.72 -7.76
C ALA A 122 -13.23 2.93 -7.41
N SER A 123 -12.55 2.88 -6.25
CA SER A 123 -11.61 3.94 -5.84
C SER A 123 -10.40 4.06 -6.79
N GLN A 124 -9.93 2.94 -7.34
CA GLN A 124 -8.84 2.93 -8.32
C GLN A 124 -9.25 3.53 -9.67
N SER A 125 -10.51 3.41 -10.06
CA SER A 125 -11.04 4.02 -11.29
C SER A 125 -11.19 5.54 -11.17
N LEU A 126 -11.57 6.05 -10.00
CA LEU A 126 -11.68 7.49 -9.74
C LEU A 126 -10.31 8.20 -9.74
N GLY A 127 -9.25 7.51 -9.30
CA GLY A 127 -7.90 8.08 -9.22
C GLY A 127 -7.38 8.63 -10.56
N PRO A 128 -7.37 7.86 -11.65
CA PRO A 128 -6.95 8.32 -12.97
C PRO A 128 -7.80 9.49 -13.50
N PHE A 129 -9.10 9.50 -13.21
CA PHE A 129 -9.99 10.58 -13.64
C PHE A 129 -9.61 11.92 -12.99
N ILE A 130 -9.46 11.95 -11.68
CA ILE A 130 -9.03 13.14 -10.93
C ILE A 130 -7.63 13.58 -11.38
N THR A 131 -6.71 12.62 -11.51
CA THR A 131 -5.35 12.90 -11.97
C THR A 131 -5.35 13.49 -13.38
N GLY A 132 -6.19 12.99 -14.28
CA GLY A 132 -6.34 13.50 -15.65
C GLY A 132 -6.74 14.97 -15.70
N ILE A 133 -7.69 15.39 -14.85
CA ILE A 133 -8.11 16.79 -14.74
C ILE A 133 -6.94 17.67 -14.26
N LEU A 134 -6.22 17.25 -13.22
CA LEU A 134 -5.08 18.01 -12.69
C LEU A 134 -3.93 18.11 -13.68
N VAL A 135 -3.67 17.04 -14.44
CA VAL A 135 -2.65 17.00 -15.50
C VAL A 135 -2.96 17.98 -16.61
N LYS A 136 -4.22 18.09 -17.03
CA LYS A 136 -4.67 19.07 -18.02
C LYS A 136 -4.28 20.51 -17.62
N HIS A 137 -4.30 20.80 -16.32
CA HIS A 137 -3.89 22.10 -15.77
C HIS A 137 -2.40 22.18 -15.40
N ARG A 138 -1.57 21.22 -15.82
CA ARG A 138 -0.12 21.13 -15.51
C ARG A 138 0.21 21.03 -14.02
N LEU A 139 -0.75 20.58 -13.18
CA LEU A 139 -0.64 20.48 -11.74
C LEU A 139 -0.26 19.05 -11.29
N PHE A 140 0.73 18.42 -11.91
CA PHE A 140 1.18 17.07 -11.58
C PHE A 140 1.58 16.91 -10.12
N TRP A 141 2.35 17.88 -9.60
CA TRP A 141 2.83 17.83 -8.23
C TRP A 141 1.68 17.83 -7.22
N VAL A 142 0.58 18.55 -7.52
CA VAL A 142 -0.64 18.56 -6.69
C VAL A 142 -1.28 17.19 -6.67
N ALA A 143 -1.35 16.49 -7.81
CA ALA A 143 -1.93 15.15 -7.88
C ALA A 143 -1.16 14.15 -7.00
N PHE A 144 0.18 14.20 -7.04
CA PHE A 144 1.03 13.34 -6.21
C PHE A 144 0.93 13.69 -4.72
N LEU A 145 0.93 14.99 -4.40
CA LEU A 145 0.80 15.47 -3.03
C LEU A 145 -0.55 15.07 -2.42
N MET A 146 -1.66 15.30 -3.13
CA MET A 146 -2.99 14.90 -2.67
C MET A 146 -3.11 13.39 -2.48
N ALA A 147 -2.64 12.59 -3.43
CA ALA A 147 -2.69 11.14 -3.33
C ALA A 147 -1.84 10.61 -2.16
N GLY A 148 -0.65 11.16 -1.95
CA GLY A 148 0.23 10.80 -0.84
C GLY A 148 -0.34 11.21 0.51
N SER A 149 -0.84 12.44 0.62
CA SER A 149 -1.43 12.96 1.88
C SER A 149 -2.68 12.18 2.29
N LEU A 150 -3.59 11.93 1.36
CA LEU A 150 -4.82 11.16 1.63
C LEU A 150 -4.49 9.74 2.07
N LYS A 151 -3.48 9.13 1.46
CA LYS A 151 -3.00 7.81 1.85
C LYS A 151 -2.38 7.83 3.24
N ALA A 152 -1.55 8.83 3.56
CA ALA A 152 -0.94 8.97 4.88
C ALA A 152 -1.99 9.17 5.99
N VAL A 153 -3.02 10.01 5.75
CA VAL A 153 -4.13 10.20 6.69
C VAL A 153 -4.89 8.90 6.93
N TYR A 154 -5.14 8.13 5.89
CA TYR A 154 -5.77 6.81 6.02
C TYR A 154 -4.91 5.85 6.87
N ASP A 155 -3.61 5.78 6.63
CA ASP A 155 -2.69 4.90 7.34
C ASP A 155 -2.56 5.29 8.82
N LEU A 156 -2.51 6.59 9.12
CA LEU A 156 -2.52 7.10 10.49
C LEU A 156 -3.86 6.83 11.19
N GLY A 157 -4.98 6.98 10.50
CA GLY A 157 -6.30 6.64 11.01
C GLY A 157 -6.41 5.15 11.38
N LEU A 158 -5.89 4.27 10.54
CA LEU A 158 -5.78 2.84 10.83
C LEU A 158 -4.95 2.59 12.09
N LEU A 159 -3.77 3.23 12.19
CA LEU A 159 -2.89 3.06 13.36
C LEU A 159 -3.61 3.48 14.65
N VAL A 160 -4.21 4.66 14.68
CA VAL A 160 -4.91 5.19 15.85
C VAL A 160 -6.08 4.28 16.26
N THR A 161 -6.84 3.80 15.28
CA THR A 161 -8.02 2.97 15.55
C THR A 161 -7.66 1.59 16.09
N PHE A 162 -6.64 0.95 15.53
CA PHE A 162 -6.34 -0.45 15.83
C PHE A 162 -5.23 -0.65 16.87
N VAL A 163 -4.32 0.29 17.06
CA VAL A 163 -3.33 0.20 18.16
C VAL A 163 -4.00 0.40 19.52
N ARG A 164 -5.08 1.17 19.58
CA ARG A 164 -5.87 1.33 20.83
C ARG A 164 -6.73 0.10 21.18
N ARG A 165 -7.07 -0.74 20.23
CA ARG A 165 -7.79 -2.00 20.47
C ARG A 165 -6.75 -3.12 20.61
N LYS A 166 -6.36 -3.47 21.83
CA LYS A 166 -5.63 -4.72 22.10
C LYS A 166 -6.48 -5.88 21.55
N PRO A 167 -5.92 -6.85 20.82
CA PRO A 167 -6.68 -8.01 20.37
C PRO A 167 -7.16 -8.79 21.60
N GLN A 168 -8.46 -8.89 21.80
CA GLN A 168 -9.07 -9.77 22.82
C GLN A 168 -9.04 -11.26 22.42
N VAL A 169 -8.43 -11.60 21.29
CA VAL A 169 -8.52 -12.93 20.68
C VAL A 169 -7.53 -13.94 21.28
N GLU A 170 -6.62 -13.54 22.18
CA GLU A 170 -5.58 -14.46 22.69
C GLU A 170 -6.01 -15.26 23.96
N HIS A 171 -7.18 -14.96 24.53
CA HIS A 171 -7.60 -15.60 25.78
C HIS A 171 -8.67 -16.72 25.66
N GLU A 172 -9.31 -16.88 24.49
CA GLU A 172 -10.34 -17.93 24.33
C GLU A 172 -9.75 -19.30 23.97
N GLY A 173 -8.63 -19.34 23.25
CA GLY A 173 -7.97 -20.61 22.90
C GLY A 173 -7.32 -21.37 24.05
N SER A 174 -7.11 -20.71 25.20
CA SER A 174 -6.48 -21.35 26.38
C SER A 174 -7.49 -21.99 27.33
N ARG A 175 -8.78 -21.64 27.21
CA ARG A 175 -9.84 -22.22 28.09
C ARG A 175 -10.43 -23.52 27.57
N ASP A 176 -10.43 -23.71 26.25
CA ASP A 176 -11.02 -24.90 25.63
C ASP A 176 -10.07 -26.12 25.70
N GLY A 177 -8.79 -25.92 25.98
CA GLY A 177 -7.80 -26.99 26.16
C GLY A 177 -7.83 -27.65 27.55
N GLU A 178 -8.41 -27.01 28.55
CA GLU A 178 -8.37 -27.47 29.93
C GLU A 178 -9.63 -28.27 30.33
N GLN A 179 -10.65 -28.34 29.51
CA GLN A 179 -11.92 -29.06 29.77
C GLN A 179 -12.02 -30.43 29.11
N GLN A 180 -11.01 -30.93 28.42
CA GLN A 180 -11.04 -32.26 27.79
C GLN A 180 -10.01 -33.23 28.40
N THR A 181 -9.98 -33.36 29.71
CA THR A 181 -9.34 -34.53 30.34
C THR A 181 -10.43 -35.37 31.00
N PRO A 182 -10.94 -36.44 30.38
CA PRO A 182 -11.79 -37.40 31.06
C PRO A 182 -10.90 -38.30 31.94
N ALA A 183 -11.35 -38.52 33.14
CA ALA A 183 -10.82 -39.50 34.11
C ALA A 183 -11.08 -40.95 33.65
#